data_d68883bc79daa10896e4f7ecb57d24f3
#
_entry.id   d68883bc79daa10896e4f7ecb57d24f3
#
_cell.length_a   1.000
_cell.length_b   1.000
_cell.length_c   1.000
_cell.angle_alpha   90.00
_cell.angle_beta   90.00
_cell.angle_gamma   90.00
#
_symmetry.space_group_name_H-M   'P 1'
#
loop_
_entity.id
_entity.type
_entity.pdbx_description
1 polymer ?
#
loop_
_entity_poly.entity_id
_entity_poly.type
_entity_poly.pdbx_seq_one_letter_code
_entity_poly.pdbx_strand_id
1 'polypeptide(L)'
;MLRILLLGIISGFPWVLIASALSLWLKEEGLSRSTIGWAGLIFGVYAFNFLWAPIIDRIRLPFLTNKIGHRKSIILLMQTIILICLIIWSVLEPTQNLALIIGVGLAIAISSATQDITIDALRIEQIKKEESASMAAGAAMAVVGWWTGFKLGGYVCLEIAEKLENSGVDQYWQVTFIFLMGIIVLCNVGLSFIPESNKERFQNILNTDASNTNVESVVKASYLFIAIGALCFLIGQFFEKIWFTNGGLTFVVIGAVFYIFSFFIKKFGAENPISQTFYYLNNVVANPLSSFFNNNGVRIGIAILAFVFLFKIGEAFLGRMSLVFYKEIGFSKGDIAIYSKALGWITT
;
A
#
# COMPACT_ATOMS: atom_id res chain seq x y z
N MET A 1 -14.98 -11.18 15.74
CA MET A 1 -13.79 -10.45 16.21
C MET A 1 -12.48 -11.17 15.88
N LEU A 2 -12.29 -12.46 16.18
CA LEU A 2 -11.03 -13.19 15.87
C LEU A 2 -10.64 -13.14 14.39
N ARG A 3 -11.61 -13.26 13.47
CA ARG A 3 -11.38 -13.14 12.01
C ARG A 3 -10.85 -11.75 11.64
N ILE A 4 -11.35 -10.71 12.28
CA ILE A 4 -10.91 -9.32 12.03
C ILE A 4 -9.51 -9.10 12.57
N LEU A 5 -9.20 -9.66 13.75
CA LEU A 5 -7.84 -9.66 14.30
C LEU A 5 -6.86 -10.34 13.32
N LEU A 6 -7.21 -11.51 12.81
CA LEU A 6 -6.38 -12.23 11.84
C LEU A 6 -6.17 -11.44 10.54
N LEU A 7 -7.23 -10.81 10.02
CA LEU A 7 -7.12 -9.92 8.86
C LEU A 7 -6.17 -8.74 9.14
N GLY A 8 -6.25 -8.17 10.35
CA GLY A 8 -5.31 -7.13 10.78
C GLY A 8 -3.87 -7.64 10.81
N ILE A 9 -3.61 -8.82 11.38
CA ILE A 9 -2.27 -9.43 11.41
C ILE A 9 -1.73 -9.62 9.98
N ILE A 10 -2.54 -10.14 9.07
CA ILE A 10 -2.19 -10.33 7.67
C ILE A 10 -1.84 -8.99 7.00
N SER A 11 -2.56 -7.91 7.31
CA SER A 11 -2.31 -6.57 6.78
C SER A 11 -1.03 -5.96 7.36
N GLY A 12 -0.77 -6.09 8.66
CA GLY A 12 0.37 -5.48 9.32
C GLY A 12 1.71 -6.18 9.06
N PHE A 13 1.72 -7.48 8.75
CA PHE A 13 2.95 -8.24 8.61
C PHE A 13 3.87 -7.78 7.47
N PRO A 14 3.41 -7.45 6.24
CA PRO A 14 4.31 -6.98 5.18
C PRO A 14 5.09 -5.71 5.51
N TRP A 15 4.60 -4.90 6.45
CA TRP A 15 5.33 -3.73 6.94
C TRP A 15 6.63 -4.10 7.66
N VAL A 16 6.71 -5.30 8.23
CA VAL A 16 7.97 -5.82 8.81
C VAL A 16 9.07 -5.84 7.76
N LEU A 17 8.73 -6.30 6.54
CA LEU A 17 9.68 -6.47 5.45
C LEU A 17 10.28 -5.14 5.00
N ILE A 18 9.42 -4.16 4.74
CA ILE A 18 9.84 -2.87 4.15
C ILE A 18 10.27 -1.83 5.21
N ALA A 19 9.71 -1.86 6.42
CA ALA A 19 10.05 -0.90 7.48
C ALA A 19 11.19 -1.38 8.37
N SER A 20 11.19 -2.64 8.79
CA SER A 20 12.16 -3.16 9.76
C SER A 20 13.31 -3.89 9.08
N ALA A 21 13.01 -4.97 8.34
CA ALA A 21 14.02 -5.83 7.74
C ALA A 21 14.86 -5.08 6.71
N LEU A 22 14.24 -4.46 5.71
CA LEU A 22 14.98 -3.73 4.67
C LEU A 22 15.89 -2.65 5.26
N SER A 23 15.40 -1.86 6.23
CA SER A 23 16.19 -0.74 6.78
C SER A 23 17.42 -1.22 7.54
N LEU A 24 17.27 -2.29 8.34
CA LEU A 24 18.40 -2.85 9.09
C LEU A 24 19.33 -3.64 8.18
N TRP A 25 18.82 -4.41 7.24
CA TRP A 25 19.64 -5.09 6.25
C TRP A 25 20.54 -4.12 5.49
N LEU A 26 19.98 -3.04 4.92
CA LEU A 26 20.76 -2.03 4.23
C LEU A 26 21.77 -1.34 5.16
N LYS A 27 21.42 -1.14 6.44
CA LYS A 27 22.32 -0.53 7.41
C LYS A 27 23.52 -1.44 7.75
N GLU A 28 23.30 -2.72 7.95
CA GLU A 28 24.33 -3.69 8.30
C GLU A 28 25.28 -3.98 7.13
N GLU A 29 24.80 -3.84 5.90
CA GLU A 29 25.62 -3.87 4.68
C GLU A 29 26.41 -2.55 4.45
N GLY A 30 26.43 -1.65 5.42
CA GLY A 30 27.24 -0.44 5.39
C GLY A 30 26.71 0.70 4.55
N LEU A 31 25.45 0.64 4.08
CA LEU A 31 24.88 1.71 3.26
C LEU A 31 24.62 2.98 4.06
N SER A 32 24.75 4.14 3.40
CA SER A 32 24.63 5.44 4.03
C SER A 32 23.19 5.72 4.52
N ARG A 33 23.04 6.57 5.57
CA ARG A 33 21.73 7.04 6.05
C ARG A 33 20.92 7.68 4.94
N SER A 34 21.55 8.41 4.03
CA SER A 34 20.91 9.04 2.89
C SER A 34 20.31 7.98 1.95
N THR A 35 21.07 6.93 1.62
CA THR A 35 20.59 5.82 0.77
C THR A 35 19.40 5.11 1.39
N ILE A 36 19.47 4.81 2.69
CA ILE A 36 18.38 4.17 3.44
C ILE A 36 17.15 5.09 3.49
N GLY A 37 17.37 6.39 3.68
CA GLY A 37 16.31 7.40 3.64
C GLY A 37 15.58 7.43 2.27
N TRP A 38 16.34 7.48 1.18
CA TRP A 38 15.77 7.44 -0.18
C TRP A 38 15.02 6.13 -0.47
N ALA A 39 15.56 4.99 -0.04
CA ALA A 39 14.82 3.72 -0.10
C ALA A 39 13.48 3.77 0.65
N GLY A 40 13.32 4.69 1.62
CA GLY A 40 12.07 4.95 2.34
C GLY A 40 10.95 5.54 1.51
N LEU A 41 11.24 6.13 0.36
CA LEU A 41 10.19 6.68 -0.53
C LEU A 41 9.23 5.61 -1.05
N ILE A 42 9.58 4.32 -0.98
CA ILE A 42 8.63 3.23 -1.29
C ILE A 42 7.35 3.31 -0.45
N PHE A 43 7.39 3.90 0.75
CA PHE A 43 6.18 4.14 1.56
C PHE A 43 5.23 5.18 0.98
N GLY A 44 5.68 6.01 0.06
CA GLY A 44 4.82 6.94 -0.68
C GLY A 44 3.64 6.25 -1.38
N VAL A 45 3.80 4.97 -1.74
CA VAL A 45 2.75 4.13 -2.33
C VAL A 45 1.48 4.12 -1.48
N TYR A 46 1.61 4.08 -0.14
CA TYR A 46 0.45 4.06 0.77
C TYR A 46 -0.32 5.37 0.81
N ALA A 47 0.29 6.48 0.43
CA ALA A 47 -0.41 7.76 0.31
C ALA A 47 -1.28 7.83 -0.95
N PHE A 48 -0.99 7.03 -1.95
CA PHE A 48 -1.67 7.04 -3.25
C PHE A 48 -2.51 5.79 -3.52
N ASN A 49 -2.58 4.84 -2.60
CA ASN A 49 -3.27 3.56 -2.79
C ASN A 49 -4.77 3.72 -3.11
N PHE A 50 -5.42 4.79 -2.64
CA PHE A 50 -6.81 5.11 -2.94
C PHE A 50 -7.07 5.31 -4.46
N LEU A 51 -6.04 5.66 -5.25
CA LEU A 51 -6.20 5.88 -6.69
C LEU A 51 -6.53 4.60 -7.46
N TRP A 52 -6.00 3.46 -7.02
CA TRP A 52 -6.27 2.19 -7.68
C TRP A 52 -7.23 1.27 -6.91
N ALA A 53 -7.68 1.65 -5.73
CA ALA A 53 -8.67 0.90 -4.97
C ALA A 53 -9.92 0.52 -5.80
N PRO A 54 -10.51 1.44 -6.58
CA PRO A 54 -11.65 1.13 -7.43
C PRO A 54 -11.36 0.12 -8.55
N ILE A 55 -10.13 0.13 -9.05
CA ILE A 55 -9.69 -0.81 -10.09
C ILE A 55 -9.63 -2.21 -9.49
N ILE A 56 -9.06 -2.33 -8.29
CA ILE A 56 -8.95 -3.60 -7.56
C ILE A 56 -10.32 -4.19 -7.26
N ASP A 57 -11.30 -3.38 -6.91
CA ASP A 57 -12.67 -3.84 -6.66
C ASP A 57 -13.35 -4.46 -7.89
N ARG A 58 -12.84 -4.21 -9.10
CA ARG A 58 -13.37 -4.76 -10.36
C ARG A 58 -12.59 -5.93 -10.94
N ILE A 59 -11.32 -6.07 -10.61
CA ILE A 59 -10.48 -7.14 -11.14
C ILE A 59 -10.98 -8.47 -10.62
N ARG A 60 -11.48 -9.31 -11.52
CA ARG A 60 -11.84 -10.70 -11.22
C ARG A 60 -10.75 -11.63 -11.73
N LEU A 61 -10.17 -12.40 -10.83
CA LEU A 61 -9.22 -13.43 -11.19
C LEU A 61 -9.96 -14.68 -11.68
N PRO A 62 -9.78 -15.07 -12.96
CA PRO A 62 -10.44 -16.26 -13.48
C PRO A 62 -10.08 -17.46 -12.61
N PHE A 63 -11.02 -18.37 -12.37
CA PHE A 63 -10.94 -19.55 -11.50
C PHE A 63 -10.84 -19.26 -9.99
N LEU A 64 -9.98 -18.34 -9.51
CA LEU A 64 -9.82 -18.07 -8.08
C LEU A 64 -11.05 -17.39 -7.49
N THR A 65 -11.53 -16.33 -8.12
CA THR A 65 -12.69 -15.55 -7.63
C THR A 65 -13.92 -16.44 -7.45
N ASN A 66 -14.14 -17.40 -8.34
CA ASN A 66 -15.29 -18.31 -8.26
C ASN A 66 -15.17 -19.35 -7.15
N LYS A 67 -13.95 -19.73 -6.78
CA LYS A 67 -13.68 -20.79 -5.78
C LYS A 67 -13.60 -20.23 -4.36
N ILE A 68 -12.85 -19.16 -4.15
CA ILE A 68 -12.48 -18.68 -2.82
C ILE A 68 -13.05 -17.29 -2.49
N GLY A 69 -13.68 -16.63 -3.45
CA GLY A 69 -14.23 -15.28 -3.32
C GLY A 69 -13.35 -14.23 -3.99
N HIS A 70 -13.92 -13.04 -4.23
CA HIS A 70 -13.28 -11.95 -4.96
C HIS A 70 -12.11 -11.34 -4.15
N ARG A 71 -12.39 -10.92 -2.91
CA ARG A 71 -11.41 -10.23 -2.07
C ARG A 71 -10.29 -11.17 -1.61
N LYS A 72 -10.66 -12.39 -1.21
CA LYS A 72 -9.66 -13.41 -0.83
C LYS A 72 -8.73 -13.76 -1.98
N SER A 73 -9.23 -13.81 -3.21
CA SER A 73 -8.40 -14.10 -4.38
C SER A 73 -7.38 -12.99 -4.64
N ILE A 74 -7.75 -11.73 -4.44
CA ILE A 74 -6.82 -10.60 -4.58
C ILE A 74 -5.78 -10.60 -3.46
N ILE A 75 -6.20 -10.81 -2.19
CA ILE A 75 -5.27 -10.91 -1.06
C ILE A 75 -4.24 -12.03 -1.31
N LEU A 76 -4.69 -13.20 -1.75
CA LEU A 76 -3.82 -14.34 -2.06
C LEU A 76 -2.84 -14.02 -3.20
N LEU A 77 -3.30 -13.32 -4.24
CA LEU A 77 -2.44 -12.88 -5.34
C LEU A 77 -1.35 -11.92 -4.82
N MET A 78 -1.72 -10.92 -4.02
CA MET A 78 -0.77 -9.96 -3.46
C MET A 78 0.26 -10.64 -2.56
N GLN A 79 -0.17 -11.57 -1.72
CA GLN A 79 0.74 -12.35 -0.87
C GLN A 79 1.65 -13.28 -1.70
N THR A 80 1.15 -13.82 -2.81
CA THR A 80 1.99 -14.61 -3.74
C THR A 80 3.08 -13.73 -4.36
N ILE A 81 2.75 -12.50 -4.76
CA ILE A 81 3.75 -11.54 -5.26
C ILE A 81 4.79 -11.22 -4.17
N ILE A 82 4.35 -10.99 -2.92
CA ILE A 82 5.28 -10.76 -1.80
C ILE A 82 6.19 -11.97 -1.58
N LEU A 83 5.68 -13.20 -1.66
CA LEU A 83 6.50 -14.42 -1.56
C LEU A 83 7.56 -14.48 -2.66
N ILE A 84 7.19 -14.18 -3.91
CA ILE A 84 8.15 -14.11 -5.03
C ILE A 84 9.22 -13.03 -4.76
N CYS A 85 8.82 -11.87 -4.27
CA CYS A 85 9.74 -10.80 -3.89
C CYS A 85 10.72 -11.23 -2.80
N LEU A 86 10.27 -11.99 -1.80
CA LEU A 86 11.14 -12.54 -0.75
C LEU A 86 12.10 -13.60 -1.28
N ILE A 87 11.69 -14.43 -2.24
CA ILE A 87 12.60 -15.37 -2.94
C ILE A 87 13.69 -14.57 -3.65
N ILE A 88 13.34 -13.47 -4.32
CA ILE A 88 14.32 -12.62 -4.98
C ILE A 88 15.27 -11.99 -3.94
N TRP A 89 14.77 -11.45 -2.82
CA TRP A 89 15.62 -10.89 -1.76
C TRP A 89 16.52 -11.94 -1.10
N SER A 90 16.08 -13.21 -1.02
CA SER A 90 16.88 -14.28 -0.41
C SER A 90 18.13 -14.69 -1.22
N VAL A 91 18.28 -14.19 -2.44
CA VAL A 91 19.43 -14.47 -3.32
C VAL A 91 20.22 -13.22 -3.72
N LEU A 92 19.80 -12.03 -3.27
CA LEU A 92 20.44 -10.76 -3.63
C LEU A 92 21.39 -10.26 -2.53
N GLU A 93 22.41 -9.50 -2.97
CA GLU A 93 23.32 -8.77 -2.09
C GLU A 93 23.11 -7.26 -2.28
N PRO A 94 22.87 -6.48 -1.19
CA PRO A 94 22.55 -5.05 -1.28
C PRO A 94 23.66 -4.21 -1.91
N THR A 95 24.92 -4.57 -1.65
CA THR A 95 26.08 -3.83 -2.16
C THR A 95 26.22 -3.88 -3.68
N GLN A 96 25.76 -4.98 -4.28
CA GLN A 96 25.85 -5.20 -5.74
C GLN A 96 24.54 -4.85 -6.47
N ASN A 97 23.40 -5.03 -5.82
CA ASN A 97 22.09 -5.01 -6.48
C ASN A 97 21.09 -4.02 -5.84
N LEU A 98 21.58 -2.89 -5.30
CA LEU A 98 20.76 -1.94 -4.54
C LEU A 98 19.49 -1.49 -5.28
N ALA A 99 19.59 -1.13 -6.55
CA ALA A 99 18.45 -0.67 -7.35
C ALA A 99 17.38 -1.77 -7.48
N LEU A 100 17.80 -3.03 -7.66
CA LEU A 100 16.88 -4.16 -7.74
C LEU A 100 16.22 -4.43 -6.39
N ILE A 101 16.98 -4.37 -5.28
CA ILE A 101 16.44 -4.55 -3.93
C ILE A 101 15.39 -3.49 -3.60
N ILE A 102 15.65 -2.22 -3.95
CA ILE A 102 14.67 -1.14 -3.78
C ILE A 102 13.45 -1.36 -4.69
N GLY A 103 13.66 -1.80 -5.93
CA GLY A 103 12.57 -2.13 -6.88
C GLY A 103 11.68 -3.26 -6.38
N VAL A 104 12.28 -4.32 -5.84
CA VAL A 104 11.55 -5.42 -5.20
C VAL A 104 10.82 -4.94 -3.93
N GLY A 105 11.46 -4.09 -3.12
CA GLY A 105 10.83 -3.44 -1.97
C GLY A 105 9.60 -2.59 -2.37
N LEU A 106 9.68 -1.89 -3.49
CA LEU A 106 8.54 -1.14 -4.06
C LEU A 106 7.41 -2.10 -4.49
N ALA A 107 7.74 -3.23 -5.11
CA ALA A 107 6.76 -4.25 -5.46
C ALA A 107 6.06 -4.84 -4.22
N ILE A 108 6.80 -5.09 -3.13
CA ILE A 108 6.24 -5.49 -1.83
C ILE A 108 5.30 -4.39 -1.31
N ALA A 109 5.71 -3.11 -1.35
CA ALA A 109 4.90 -2.00 -0.87
C ALA A 109 3.60 -1.83 -1.67
N ILE A 110 3.64 -1.94 -2.99
CA ILE A 110 2.45 -1.89 -3.87
C ILE A 110 1.51 -3.06 -3.54
N SER A 111 2.05 -4.27 -3.42
CA SER A 111 1.26 -5.46 -3.09
C SER A 111 0.64 -5.37 -1.70
N SER A 112 1.39 -4.90 -0.71
CA SER A 112 0.90 -4.70 0.65
C SER A 112 -0.18 -3.61 0.70
N ALA A 113 0.03 -2.45 0.07
CA ALA A 113 -0.97 -1.38 0.02
C ALA A 113 -2.26 -1.81 -0.68
N THR A 114 -2.16 -2.64 -1.74
CA THR A 114 -3.31 -3.23 -2.43
C THR A 114 -4.04 -4.24 -1.56
N GLN A 115 -3.28 -5.07 -0.84
CA GLN A 115 -3.80 -6.02 0.14
C GLN A 115 -4.55 -5.31 1.25
N ASP A 116 -4.01 -4.20 1.81
CA ASP A 116 -4.62 -3.44 2.89
C ASP A 116 -6.02 -2.91 2.50
N ILE A 117 -6.15 -2.32 1.32
CA ILE A 117 -7.46 -1.87 0.79
C ILE A 117 -8.45 -3.03 0.72
N THR A 118 -8.00 -4.18 0.21
CA THR A 118 -8.84 -5.36 0.02
C THR A 118 -9.25 -5.98 1.36
N ILE A 119 -8.35 -6.01 2.33
CA ILE A 119 -8.60 -6.48 3.69
C ILE A 119 -9.58 -5.56 4.42
N ASP A 120 -9.43 -4.25 4.29
CA ASP A 120 -10.35 -3.28 4.90
C ASP A 120 -11.77 -3.46 4.36
N ALA A 121 -11.90 -3.67 3.06
CA ALA A 121 -13.19 -3.94 2.45
C ALA A 121 -13.79 -5.30 2.93
N LEU A 122 -12.97 -6.36 2.99
CA LEU A 122 -13.40 -7.67 3.49
C LEU A 122 -13.80 -7.60 4.98
N ARG A 123 -13.08 -6.83 5.80
CA ARG A 123 -13.39 -6.60 7.21
C ARG A 123 -14.76 -5.96 7.41
N ILE A 124 -15.06 -4.91 6.64
CA ILE A 124 -16.36 -4.22 6.72
C ILE A 124 -17.50 -5.18 6.38
N GLU A 125 -17.28 -6.10 5.45
CA GLU A 125 -18.26 -7.12 5.08
C GLU A 125 -18.48 -8.19 6.15
N GLN A 126 -17.52 -8.38 7.09
CA GLN A 126 -17.68 -9.32 8.22
C GLN A 126 -18.61 -8.81 9.31
N ILE A 127 -18.96 -7.51 9.30
CA ILE A 127 -19.76 -6.86 10.34
C ILE A 127 -21.15 -6.49 9.78
N LYS A 128 -22.20 -6.83 10.52
CA LYS A 128 -23.58 -6.44 10.14
C LYS A 128 -23.75 -4.93 10.28
N LYS A 129 -24.34 -4.29 9.27
CA LYS A 129 -24.49 -2.82 9.20
C LYS A 129 -25.35 -2.21 10.32
N GLU A 130 -26.15 -2.99 11.00
CA GLU A 130 -27.15 -2.53 11.97
C GLU A 130 -26.58 -2.33 13.39
N GLU A 131 -25.32 -2.71 13.63
CA GLU A 131 -24.68 -2.66 14.94
C GLU A 131 -23.51 -1.67 14.94
N SER A 132 -23.77 -0.40 15.25
CA SER A 132 -22.70 0.63 15.32
C SER A 132 -21.60 0.30 16.35
N ALA A 133 -21.96 -0.30 17.49
CA ALA A 133 -20.99 -0.77 18.48
C ALA A 133 -20.08 -1.88 17.94
N SER A 134 -20.61 -2.81 17.15
CA SER A 134 -19.84 -3.87 16.48
C SER A 134 -18.88 -3.31 15.43
N MET A 135 -19.24 -2.22 14.76
CA MET A 135 -18.36 -1.53 13.81
C MET A 135 -17.15 -0.90 14.51
N ALA A 136 -17.35 -0.21 15.63
CA ALA A 136 -16.29 0.38 16.43
C ALA A 136 -15.35 -0.69 17.01
N ALA A 137 -15.91 -1.75 17.59
CA ALA A 137 -15.13 -2.88 18.11
C ALA A 137 -14.35 -3.60 16.99
N GLY A 138 -14.95 -3.75 15.81
CA GLY A 138 -14.27 -4.31 14.63
C GLY A 138 -13.12 -3.45 14.14
N ALA A 139 -13.27 -2.12 14.15
CA ALA A 139 -12.18 -1.20 13.82
C ALA A 139 -11.03 -1.29 14.82
N ALA A 140 -11.33 -1.29 16.12
CA ALA A 140 -10.32 -1.48 17.17
C ALA A 140 -9.57 -2.81 17.02
N MET A 141 -10.31 -3.91 16.79
CA MET A 141 -9.73 -5.24 16.58
C MET A 141 -8.80 -5.31 15.36
N ALA A 142 -9.13 -4.61 14.28
CA ALA A 142 -8.28 -4.53 13.10
C ALA A 142 -6.97 -3.78 13.40
N VAL A 143 -7.05 -2.67 14.16
CA VAL A 143 -5.86 -1.90 14.58
C VAL A 143 -4.97 -2.76 15.49
N VAL A 144 -5.54 -3.44 16.51
CA VAL A 144 -4.80 -4.37 17.36
C VAL A 144 -4.15 -5.48 16.53
N GLY A 145 -4.88 -6.04 15.56
CA GLY A 145 -4.34 -7.04 14.64
C GLY A 145 -3.17 -6.51 13.82
N TRP A 146 -3.32 -5.31 13.25
CA TRP A 146 -2.29 -4.67 12.44
C TRP A 146 -1.00 -4.45 13.23
N TRP A 147 -1.11 -3.87 14.44
CA TRP A 147 0.03 -3.67 15.33
C TRP A 147 0.64 -5.01 15.77
N THR A 148 -0.17 -6.03 16.00
CA THR A 148 0.31 -7.38 16.31
C THR A 148 1.13 -7.94 15.16
N GLY A 149 0.62 -7.90 13.93
CA GLY A 149 1.34 -8.34 12.74
C GLY A 149 2.66 -7.61 12.54
N PHE A 150 2.67 -6.28 12.69
CA PHE A 150 3.86 -5.47 12.53
C PHE A 150 4.86 -5.61 13.70
N LYS A 151 4.41 -5.51 14.94
CA LYS A 151 5.31 -5.54 16.12
C LYS A 151 5.82 -6.94 16.43
N LEU A 152 4.92 -7.92 16.59
CA LEU A 152 5.35 -9.29 16.86
C LEU A 152 6.05 -9.92 15.65
N GLY A 153 5.58 -9.64 14.43
CA GLY A 153 6.30 -10.05 13.23
C GLY A 153 7.70 -9.45 13.17
N GLY A 154 7.84 -8.17 13.53
CA GLY A 154 9.13 -7.49 13.64
C GLY A 154 10.04 -8.09 14.71
N TYR A 155 9.48 -8.44 15.86
CA TYR A 155 10.20 -9.16 16.91
C TYR A 155 10.78 -10.48 16.38
N VAL A 156 9.92 -11.30 15.78
CA VAL A 156 10.33 -12.62 15.22
C VAL A 156 11.40 -12.45 14.14
N CYS A 157 11.23 -11.47 13.25
CA CYS A 157 12.20 -11.18 12.19
C CYS A 157 13.60 -10.86 12.76
N LEU A 158 13.67 -9.94 13.72
CA LEU A 158 14.95 -9.49 14.26
C LEU A 158 15.62 -10.55 15.15
N GLU A 159 14.84 -11.31 15.94
CA GLU A 159 15.34 -12.44 16.72
C GLU A 159 15.94 -13.55 15.84
N ILE A 160 15.27 -13.87 14.73
CA ILE A 160 15.81 -14.87 13.78
C ILE A 160 17.12 -14.35 13.18
N ALA A 161 17.15 -13.11 12.71
CA ALA A 161 18.34 -12.51 12.12
C ALA A 161 19.52 -12.47 13.12
N GLU A 162 19.26 -12.11 14.38
CA GLU A 162 20.29 -12.09 15.44
C GLU A 162 20.82 -13.48 15.74
N LYS A 163 19.94 -14.47 15.89
CA LYS A 163 20.34 -15.86 16.17
C LYS A 163 21.13 -16.48 15.04
N LEU A 164 20.76 -16.22 13.79
CA LEU A 164 21.49 -16.70 12.62
C LEU A 164 22.86 -16.05 12.52
N GLU A 165 22.98 -14.75 12.75
CA GLU A 165 24.26 -14.04 12.79
C GLU A 165 25.18 -14.62 13.89
N ASN A 166 24.66 -14.74 15.12
CA ASN A 166 25.41 -15.31 16.26
C ASN A 166 25.80 -16.79 16.04
N SER A 167 25.10 -17.51 15.17
CA SER A 167 25.45 -18.88 14.77
C SER A 167 26.48 -18.94 13.64
N GLY A 168 26.99 -17.79 13.16
CA GLY A 168 28.01 -17.72 12.11
C GLY A 168 27.48 -17.94 10.70
N VAL A 169 26.20 -17.65 10.45
CA VAL A 169 25.61 -17.71 9.10
C VAL A 169 25.91 -16.42 8.35
N ASP A 170 26.74 -16.46 7.34
CA ASP A 170 27.16 -15.26 6.58
C ASP A 170 25.97 -14.54 5.91
N GLN A 171 25.02 -15.29 5.35
CA GLN A 171 23.84 -14.77 4.67
C GLN A 171 22.60 -14.80 5.56
N TYR A 172 22.71 -14.35 6.82
CA TYR A 172 21.63 -14.45 7.80
C TYR A 172 20.37 -13.68 7.43
N TRP A 173 20.44 -12.55 6.71
CA TRP A 173 19.27 -11.84 6.21
C TRP A 173 18.51 -12.63 5.14
N GLN A 174 19.24 -13.22 4.19
CA GLN A 174 18.66 -14.05 3.13
C GLN A 174 17.92 -15.26 3.72
N VAL A 175 18.53 -15.93 4.71
CA VAL A 175 17.89 -17.02 5.43
C VAL A 175 16.69 -16.52 6.25
N THR A 176 16.78 -15.35 6.87
CA THR A 176 15.66 -14.74 7.60
C THR A 176 14.47 -14.52 6.68
N PHE A 177 14.66 -14.06 5.43
CA PHE A 177 13.56 -13.90 4.47
C PHE A 177 12.87 -15.24 4.16
N ILE A 178 13.60 -16.36 4.12
CA ILE A 178 12.99 -17.68 3.95
C ILE A 178 12.09 -18.04 5.14
N PHE A 179 12.49 -17.76 6.37
CA PHE A 179 11.63 -17.93 7.54
C PHE A 179 10.38 -17.06 7.49
N LEU A 180 10.53 -15.80 7.06
CA LEU A 180 9.40 -14.87 6.92
C LEU A 180 8.39 -15.32 5.85
N MET A 181 8.86 -15.98 4.78
CA MET A 181 7.95 -16.64 3.82
C MET A 181 7.06 -17.68 4.49
N GLY A 182 7.61 -18.46 5.43
CA GLY A 182 6.83 -19.43 6.22
C GLY A 182 5.68 -18.76 6.98
N ILE A 183 5.91 -17.58 7.57
CA ILE A 183 4.85 -16.80 8.27
C ILE A 183 3.77 -16.35 7.28
N ILE A 184 4.13 -15.88 6.08
CA ILE A 184 3.14 -15.50 5.07
C ILE A 184 2.32 -16.70 4.62
N VAL A 185 2.93 -17.86 4.47
CA VAL A 185 2.20 -19.11 4.15
C VAL A 185 1.21 -19.46 5.27
N LEU A 186 1.60 -19.34 6.54
CA LEU A 186 0.69 -19.52 7.68
C LEU A 186 -0.46 -18.50 7.67
N CYS A 187 -0.18 -17.24 7.33
CA CYS A 187 -1.21 -16.23 7.13
C CYS A 187 -2.20 -16.61 6.02
N ASN A 188 -1.72 -17.18 4.91
CA ASN A 188 -2.58 -17.67 3.83
C ASN A 188 -3.46 -18.84 4.26
N VAL A 189 -2.92 -19.76 5.06
CA VAL A 189 -3.72 -20.83 5.67
C VAL A 189 -4.80 -20.22 6.58
N GLY A 190 -4.44 -19.25 7.43
CA GLY A 190 -5.40 -18.53 8.26
C GLY A 190 -6.49 -17.83 7.44
N LEU A 191 -6.13 -17.19 6.32
CA LEU A 191 -7.06 -16.53 5.40
C LEU A 191 -8.11 -17.51 4.83
N SER A 192 -7.73 -18.78 4.63
CA SER A 192 -8.65 -19.80 4.09
C SER A 192 -9.87 -20.04 4.99
N PHE A 193 -9.72 -19.87 6.30
CA PHE A 193 -10.80 -20.04 7.29
C PHE A 193 -11.76 -18.85 7.39
N ILE A 194 -11.46 -17.72 6.76
CA ILE A 194 -12.32 -16.54 6.77
C ILE A 194 -13.37 -16.69 5.67
N PRO A 195 -14.68 -16.69 5.98
CA PRO A 195 -15.71 -16.72 4.97
C PRO A 195 -15.75 -15.38 4.23
N GLU A 196 -15.99 -15.43 2.93
CA GLU A 196 -16.33 -14.25 2.14
C GLU A 196 -17.83 -14.31 1.83
N SER A 197 -18.54 -13.25 2.24
CA SER A 197 -19.99 -13.14 2.04
C SER A 197 -20.26 -12.43 0.71
N ASN A 198 -20.84 -13.17 -0.23
CA ASN A 198 -21.76 -12.75 -1.28
C ASN A 198 -21.34 -12.21 -2.64
N LYS A 199 -21.81 -13.03 -3.60
CA LYS A 199 -21.86 -12.77 -5.04
C LYS A 199 -22.92 -11.70 -5.44
N GLU A 200 -23.98 -11.48 -4.64
CA GLU A 200 -25.15 -10.66 -5.04
C GLU A 200 -24.95 -9.15 -4.90
N ARG A 201 -24.18 -8.72 -3.91
CA ARG A 201 -23.99 -7.28 -3.64
C ARG A 201 -23.19 -6.56 -4.73
N PHE A 202 -22.28 -7.28 -5.38
CA PHE A 202 -21.44 -6.71 -6.43
C PHE A 202 -22.22 -6.44 -7.73
N GLN A 203 -23.21 -7.24 -8.07
CA GLN A 203 -24.05 -7.01 -9.25
C GLN A 203 -24.92 -5.76 -9.10
N ASN A 204 -25.38 -5.46 -7.89
CA ASN A 204 -26.18 -4.26 -7.62
C ASN A 204 -25.38 -2.96 -7.72
N ILE A 205 -24.09 -2.97 -7.35
CA ILE A 205 -23.21 -1.79 -7.47
C ILE A 205 -22.95 -1.46 -8.95
N LEU A 206 -22.74 -2.48 -9.79
CA LEU A 206 -22.51 -2.27 -11.23
C LEU A 206 -23.72 -1.68 -11.96
N ASN A 207 -24.94 -1.98 -11.51
CA ASN A 207 -26.17 -1.53 -12.16
C ASN A 207 -26.58 -0.10 -11.75
N THR A 208 -26.12 0.40 -10.59
CA THR A 208 -26.55 1.70 -10.06
C THR A 208 -25.67 2.86 -10.55
N ASP A 209 -24.42 2.60 -10.93
CA ASP A 209 -23.44 3.66 -11.23
C ASP A 209 -23.48 4.18 -12.69
N ALA A 210 -24.14 3.49 -13.59
CA ALA A 210 -24.11 3.85 -15.01
C ALA A 210 -24.96 5.09 -15.38
N SER A 211 -25.84 5.55 -14.49
CA SER A 211 -26.88 6.54 -14.86
C SER A 211 -26.55 8.01 -14.56
N ASN A 212 -25.46 8.34 -13.85
CA ASN A 212 -25.30 9.69 -13.27
C ASN A 212 -23.95 10.38 -13.50
N THR A 213 -23.24 10.14 -14.61
CA THR A 213 -21.92 10.74 -14.82
C THR A 213 -21.92 11.98 -15.69
N ASN A 214 -21.38 13.04 -15.16
CA ASN A 214 -21.18 14.29 -15.89
C ASN A 214 -19.82 14.26 -16.62
N VAL A 215 -19.80 14.01 -17.93
CA VAL A 215 -18.59 13.99 -18.79
C VAL A 215 -17.80 15.30 -18.69
N GLU A 216 -18.48 16.40 -18.38
CA GLU A 216 -17.89 17.73 -18.24
C GLU A 216 -16.89 17.81 -17.06
N SER A 217 -17.15 17.09 -15.97
CA SER A 217 -16.23 17.03 -14.83
C SER A 217 -14.92 16.31 -15.18
N VAL A 218 -14.97 15.29 -16.03
CA VAL A 218 -13.77 14.58 -16.51
C VAL A 218 -12.91 15.48 -17.38
N VAL A 219 -13.52 16.23 -18.26
CA VAL A 219 -12.81 17.21 -19.11
C VAL A 219 -12.14 18.28 -18.27
N LYS A 220 -12.83 18.81 -17.24
CA LYS A 220 -12.25 19.78 -16.29
C LYS A 220 -11.07 19.20 -15.51
N ALA A 221 -11.17 17.95 -15.05
CA ALA A 221 -10.09 17.25 -14.36
C ALA A 221 -8.87 17.05 -15.29
N SER A 222 -9.08 16.68 -16.55
CA SER A 222 -7.98 16.51 -17.52
C SER A 222 -7.20 17.80 -17.74
N TYR A 223 -7.88 18.93 -17.89
CA TYR A 223 -7.24 20.22 -18.01
C TYR A 223 -6.44 20.62 -16.77
N LEU A 224 -6.97 20.30 -15.56
CA LEU A 224 -6.25 20.55 -14.32
C LEU A 224 -4.95 19.76 -14.24
N PHE A 225 -4.97 18.46 -14.58
CA PHE A 225 -3.77 17.62 -14.62
C PHE A 225 -2.74 18.13 -15.64
N ILE A 226 -3.18 18.54 -16.83
CA ILE A 226 -2.30 19.12 -17.86
C ILE A 226 -1.69 20.43 -17.36
N ALA A 227 -2.48 21.30 -16.74
CA ALA A 227 -1.99 22.60 -16.25
C ALA A 227 -0.97 22.42 -15.10
N ILE A 228 -1.25 21.56 -14.13
CA ILE A 228 -0.31 21.23 -13.04
C ILE A 228 0.96 20.61 -13.61
N GLY A 229 0.83 19.67 -14.55
CA GLY A 229 1.95 19.02 -15.18
C GLY A 229 2.83 20.00 -15.95
N ALA A 230 2.24 20.89 -16.72
CA ALA A 230 2.97 21.94 -17.46
C ALA A 230 3.70 22.89 -16.50
N LEU A 231 3.04 23.30 -15.39
CA LEU A 231 3.67 24.14 -14.38
C LEU A 231 4.86 23.43 -13.71
N CYS A 232 4.70 22.18 -13.30
CA CYS A 232 5.80 21.39 -12.73
C CYS A 232 6.94 21.19 -13.71
N PHE A 233 6.62 20.94 -15.00
CA PHE A 233 7.63 20.83 -16.05
C PHE A 233 8.43 22.12 -16.21
N LEU A 234 7.77 23.28 -16.29
CA LEU A 234 8.41 24.59 -16.39
C LEU A 234 9.30 24.90 -15.16
N ILE A 235 8.81 24.58 -13.96
CA ILE A 235 9.59 24.72 -12.72
C ILE A 235 10.82 23.82 -12.78
N GLY A 236 10.66 22.57 -13.24
CA GLY A 236 11.77 21.63 -13.39
C GLY A 236 12.83 22.10 -14.36
N GLN A 237 12.44 22.70 -15.48
CA GLN A 237 13.36 23.30 -16.44
C GLN A 237 14.08 24.54 -15.87
N PHE A 238 13.34 25.42 -15.19
CA PHE A 238 13.90 26.65 -14.64
C PHE A 238 14.93 26.40 -13.54
N PHE A 239 14.68 25.42 -12.66
CA PHE A 239 15.57 25.07 -11.55
C PHE A 239 16.52 23.90 -11.85
N GLU A 240 16.57 23.43 -13.10
CA GLU A 240 17.40 22.27 -13.54
C GLU A 240 17.16 21.00 -12.69
N LYS A 241 15.93 20.83 -12.17
CA LYS A 241 15.56 19.68 -11.33
C LYS A 241 14.83 18.61 -12.15
N ILE A 242 15.56 17.60 -12.57
CA ILE A 242 15.07 16.49 -13.42
C ILE A 242 13.82 15.79 -12.84
N TRP A 243 13.68 15.77 -11.52
CA TRP A 243 12.52 15.19 -10.83
C TRP A 243 11.22 15.96 -11.10
N PHE A 244 11.28 17.30 -11.08
CA PHE A 244 10.13 18.15 -11.40
C PHE A 244 9.78 18.07 -12.90
N THR A 245 10.79 17.94 -13.75
CA THR A 245 10.62 17.81 -15.19
C THR A 245 9.92 16.48 -15.52
N ASN A 246 10.41 15.36 -14.99
CA ASN A 246 9.83 14.04 -15.22
C ASN A 246 8.46 13.90 -14.55
N GLY A 247 8.29 14.42 -13.33
CA GLY A 247 6.99 14.46 -12.64
C GLY A 247 5.96 15.28 -13.41
N GLY A 248 6.35 16.46 -13.91
CA GLY A 248 5.51 17.30 -14.75
C GLY A 248 5.06 16.61 -16.04
N LEU A 249 6.00 15.93 -16.71
CA LEU A 249 5.68 15.15 -17.91
C LEU A 249 4.67 14.03 -17.62
N THR A 250 4.83 13.33 -16.49
CA THR A 250 3.91 12.28 -16.06
C THR A 250 2.49 12.82 -15.86
N PHE A 251 2.34 13.99 -15.21
CA PHE A 251 1.03 14.61 -15.03
C PHE A 251 0.41 15.06 -16.37
N VAL A 252 1.21 15.58 -17.30
CA VAL A 252 0.74 15.94 -18.65
C VAL A 252 0.24 14.70 -19.38
N VAL A 253 0.98 13.59 -19.33
CA VAL A 253 0.59 12.32 -19.96
C VAL A 253 -0.71 11.78 -19.34
N ILE A 254 -0.84 11.79 -18.03
CA ILE A 254 -2.07 11.39 -17.33
C ILE A 254 -3.25 12.26 -17.80
N GLY A 255 -3.09 13.58 -17.80
CA GLY A 255 -4.13 14.51 -18.26
C GLY A 255 -4.51 14.29 -19.73
N ALA A 256 -3.54 14.04 -20.60
CA ALA A 256 -3.78 13.74 -22.01
C ALA A 256 -4.55 12.40 -22.18
N VAL A 257 -4.21 11.37 -21.41
CA VAL A 257 -4.94 10.11 -21.39
C VAL A 257 -6.38 10.33 -20.97
N PHE A 258 -6.63 11.08 -19.90
CA PHE A 258 -7.99 11.44 -19.46
C PHE A 258 -8.76 12.23 -20.53
N TYR A 259 -8.10 13.14 -21.24
CA TYR A 259 -8.70 13.90 -22.32
C TYR A 259 -9.09 13.02 -23.51
N ILE A 260 -8.17 12.15 -23.96
CA ILE A 260 -8.42 11.20 -25.05
C ILE A 260 -9.59 10.28 -24.66
N PHE A 261 -9.63 9.79 -23.44
CA PHE A 261 -10.73 8.97 -22.94
C PHE A 261 -12.06 9.73 -22.96
N SER A 262 -12.09 10.99 -22.55
CA SER A 262 -13.32 11.81 -22.58
C SER A 262 -13.84 12.01 -24.00
N PHE A 263 -12.94 12.13 -24.98
CA PHE A 263 -13.27 12.18 -26.40
C PHE A 263 -13.88 10.87 -26.92
N PHE A 264 -13.28 9.72 -26.50
CA PHE A 264 -13.82 8.38 -26.86
C PHE A 264 -15.22 8.16 -26.28
N ILE A 265 -15.48 8.59 -25.04
CA ILE A 265 -16.82 8.49 -24.43
C ILE A 265 -17.85 9.29 -25.23
N LYS A 266 -17.52 10.52 -25.62
CA LYS A 266 -18.38 11.35 -26.45
C LYS A 266 -18.71 10.72 -27.81
N LYS A 267 -17.76 9.98 -28.38
CA LYS A 267 -17.90 9.41 -29.73
C LYS A 267 -18.59 8.05 -29.77
N PHE A 268 -18.40 7.20 -28.76
CA PHE A 268 -18.85 5.80 -28.76
C PHE A 268 -20.00 5.50 -27.79
N GLY A 269 -20.48 6.50 -27.05
CA GLY A 269 -21.60 6.35 -26.10
C GLY A 269 -21.26 5.61 -24.81
N ALA A 270 -22.22 5.61 -23.86
CA ALA A 270 -22.04 5.07 -22.52
C ALA A 270 -22.07 3.53 -22.43
N GLU A 271 -22.54 2.84 -23.45
CA GLU A 271 -22.74 1.38 -23.44
C GLU A 271 -21.46 0.57 -23.70
N ASN A 272 -20.39 1.19 -24.16
CA ASN A 272 -19.12 0.51 -24.42
C ASN A 272 -18.43 0.13 -23.07
N PRO A 273 -17.90 -1.11 -22.92
CA PRO A 273 -17.20 -1.55 -21.70
C PRO A 273 -16.07 -0.61 -21.24
N ILE A 274 -15.38 0.02 -22.19
CA ILE A 274 -14.32 1.00 -21.90
C ILE A 274 -14.91 2.27 -21.29
N SER A 275 -16.02 2.76 -21.84
CA SER A 275 -16.75 3.92 -21.32
C SER A 275 -17.28 3.63 -19.91
N GLN A 276 -17.87 2.46 -19.66
CA GLN A 276 -18.35 2.05 -18.34
C GLN A 276 -17.24 2.01 -17.28
N THR A 277 -16.06 1.49 -17.63
CA THR A 277 -14.90 1.49 -16.71
C THR A 277 -14.48 2.91 -16.37
N PHE A 278 -14.50 3.80 -17.34
CA PHE A 278 -14.12 5.20 -17.15
C PHE A 278 -15.16 5.98 -16.34
N TYR A 279 -16.43 5.77 -16.58
CA TYR A 279 -17.52 6.34 -15.79
C TYR A 279 -17.39 5.97 -14.31
N TYR A 280 -17.02 4.74 -14.05
CA TYR A 280 -16.80 4.27 -12.69
C TYR A 280 -15.57 4.95 -12.05
N LEU A 281 -14.44 5.03 -12.74
CA LEU A 281 -13.25 5.71 -12.24
C LEU A 281 -13.53 7.18 -11.93
N ASN A 282 -14.30 7.85 -12.78
CA ASN A 282 -14.72 9.22 -12.53
C ASN A 282 -15.60 9.33 -11.29
N ASN A 283 -16.58 8.45 -11.11
CA ASN A 283 -17.46 8.47 -9.95
C ASN A 283 -16.75 8.15 -8.65
N VAL A 284 -15.76 7.28 -8.69
CA VAL A 284 -15.06 6.82 -7.49
C VAL A 284 -13.87 7.74 -7.13
N VAL A 285 -13.24 8.38 -8.09
CA VAL A 285 -12.09 9.26 -7.85
C VAL A 285 -12.47 10.73 -7.96
N ALA A 286 -13.07 11.14 -9.07
CA ALA A 286 -13.31 12.56 -9.32
C ALA A 286 -14.47 13.12 -8.48
N ASN A 287 -15.55 12.37 -8.27
CA ASN A 287 -16.68 12.83 -7.48
C ASN A 287 -16.36 13.03 -5.99
N PRO A 288 -15.70 12.09 -5.27
CA PRO A 288 -15.27 12.34 -3.90
C PRO A 288 -14.29 13.50 -3.79
N LEU A 289 -13.35 13.61 -4.75
CA LEU A 289 -12.38 14.69 -4.76
C LEU A 289 -13.05 16.05 -5.01
N SER A 290 -13.96 16.13 -5.98
CA SER A 290 -14.73 17.35 -6.25
C SER A 290 -15.63 17.73 -5.08
N SER A 291 -16.30 16.77 -4.46
CA SER A 291 -17.11 16.99 -3.25
C SER A 291 -16.27 17.49 -2.08
N PHE A 292 -15.08 16.93 -1.90
CA PHE A 292 -14.14 17.38 -0.87
C PHE A 292 -13.75 18.85 -1.07
N PHE A 293 -13.38 19.25 -2.29
CA PHE A 293 -13.02 20.62 -2.60
C PHE A 293 -14.22 21.56 -2.59
N ASN A 294 -15.40 21.13 -3.01
CA ASN A 294 -16.61 21.92 -2.96
C ASN A 294 -17.04 22.21 -1.52
N ASN A 295 -16.91 21.23 -0.62
CA ASN A 295 -17.32 21.38 0.79
C ASN A 295 -16.32 22.22 1.60
N ASN A 296 -15.02 22.15 1.32
CA ASN A 296 -13.99 22.81 2.11
C ASN A 296 -13.40 24.05 1.42
N GLY A 297 -13.67 24.26 0.14
CA GLY A 297 -12.97 25.23 -0.69
C GLY A 297 -11.56 24.77 -1.06
N VAL A 298 -11.05 25.28 -2.18
CA VAL A 298 -9.76 24.82 -2.76
C VAL A 298 -8.59 25.09 -1.81
N ARG A 299 -8.55 26.27 -1.18
CA ARG A 299 -7.44 26.68 -0.29
C ARG A 299 -7.34 25.76 0.95
N ILE A 300 -8.45 25.54 1.62
CA ILE A 300 -8.51 24.70 2.82
C ILE A 300 -8.31 23.23 2.43
N GLY A 301 -8.91 22.77 1.32
CA GLY A 301 -8.72 21.42 0.82
C GLY A 301 -7.26 21.09 0.53
N ILE A 302 -6.53 21.99 -0.15
CA ILE A 302 -5.09 21.81 -0.39
C ILE A 302 -4.31 21.81 0.93
N ALA A 303 -4.64 22.67 1.88
CA ALA A 303 -3.97 22.72 3.18
C ALA A 303 -4.16 21.40 3.96
N ILE A 304 -5.37 20.84 3.97
CA ILE A 304 -5.66 19.55 4.59
C ILE A 304 -4.86 18.42 3.92
N LEU A 305 -4.86 18.35 2.59
CA LEU A 305 -4.12 17.33 1.85
C LEU A 305 -2.61 17.46 2.08
N ALA A 306 -2.08 18.69 2.05
CA ALA A 306 -0.67 18.95 2.34
C ALA A 306 -0.30 18.54 3.77
N PHE A 307 -1.15 18.84 4.76
CA PHE A 307 -0.94 18.44 6.15
C PHE A 307 -0.90 16.92 6.29
N VAL A 308 -1.89 16.22 5.73
CA VAL A 308 -1.95 14.74 5.79
C VAL A 308 -0.73 14.13 5.10
N PHE A 309 -0.33 14.65 3.95
CA PHE A 309 0.84 14.18 3.21
C PHE A 309 2.13 14.37 4.00
N LEU A 310 2.37 15.58 4.54
CA LEU A 310 3.56 15.89 5.33
C LEU A 310 3.60 15.07 6.63
N PHE A 311 2.45 14.90 7.29
CA PHE A 311 2.33 14.06 8.48
C PHE A 311 2.71 12.61 8.17
N LYS A 312 2.16 12.03 7.10
CA LYS A 312 2.44 10.65 6.69
C LYS A 312 3.90 10.43 6.28
N ILE A 313 4.50 11.39 5.58
CA ILE A 313 5.94 11.32 5.27
C ILE A 313 6.75 11.37 6.56
N GLY A 314 6.46 12.30 7.48
CA GLY A 314 7.15 12.41 8.76
C GLY A 314 7.08 11.12 9.56
N GLU A 315 5.88 10.55 9.70
CA GLU A 315 5.66 9.26 10.38
C GLU A 315 6.49 8.12 9.75
N ALA A 316 6.46 8.01 8.43
CA ALA A 316 7.20 6.98 7.70
C ALA A 316 8.72 7.11 7.86
N PHE A 317 9.24 8.32 7.80
CA PHE A 317 10.67 8.58 7.98
C PHE A 317 11.12 8.32 9.43
N LEU A 318 10.41 8.85 10.42
CA LEU A 318 10.74 8.68 11.83
C LEU A 318 10.73 7.20 12.23
N GLY A 319 9.70 6.46 11.84
CA GLY A 319 9.57 5.04 12.18
C GLY A 319 10.72 4.17 11.64
N ARG A 320 11.33 4.57 10.52
CA ARG A 320 12.47 3.83 9.92
C ARG A 320 13.82 4.32 10.43
N MET A 321 14.00 5.62 10.48
CA MET A 321 15.27 6.20 10.94
C MET A 321 15.51 5.90 12.40
N SER A 322 14.48 5.70 13.22
CA SER A 322 14.65 5.25 14.60
C SER A 322 15.39 3.91 14.70
N LEU A 323 15.10 2.95 13.82
CA LEU A 323 15.79 1.65 13.81
C LEU A 323 17.27 1.78 13.41
N VAL A 324 17.53 2.61 12.40
CA VAL A 324 18.91 2.93 11.97
C VAL A 324 19.67 3.62 13.10
N PHE A 325 19.03 4.58 13.79
CA PHE A 325 19.59 5.29 14.94
C PHE A 325 19.90 4.32 16.10
N TYR A 326 18.98 3.43 16.48
CA TYR A 326 19.24 2.44 17.54
C TYR A 326 20.45 1.57 17.22
N LYS A 327 20.57 1.12 15.97
CA LYS A 327 21.72 0.34 15.55
C LYS A 327 23.04 1.13 15.66
N GLU A 328 23.02 2.43 15.33
CA GLU A 328 24.21 3.30 15.39
C GLU A 328 24.68 3.63 16.79
N ILE A 329 23.77 3.72 17.76
CA ILE A 329 24.14 3.92 19.16
C ILE A 329 24.51 2.62 19.88
N GLY A 330 24.55 1.48 19.16
CA GLY A 330 25.10 0.22 19.64
C GLY A 330 24.09 -0.83 20.09
N PHE A 331 22.78 -0.62 19.89
CA PHE A 331 21.80 -1.67 20.19
C PHE A 331 21.95 -2.84 19.20
N SER A 332 21.89 -4.07 19.73
CA SER A 332 21.78 -5.27 18.91
C SER A 332 20.41 -5.38 18.24
N LYS A 333 20.26 -6.28 17.27
CA LYS A 333 18.95 -6.60 16.68
C LYS A 333 17.99 -7.19 17.73
N GLY A 334 18.52 -8.01 18.64
CA GLY A 334 17.76 -8.59 19.75
C GLY A 334 17.27 -7.53 20.73
N ASP A 335 18.10 -6.52 21.08
CA ASP A 335 17.65 -5.40 21.91
C ASP A 335 16.51 -4.63 21.23
N ILE A 336 16.65 -4.33 19.95
CA ILE A 336 15.60 -3.66 19.16
C ILE A 336 14.32 -4.52 19.10
N ALA A 337 14.48 -5.84 18.94
CA ALA A 337 13.37 -6.79 18.95
C ALA A 337 12.60 -6.73 20.28
N ILE A 338 13.29 -6.78 21.39
CA ILE A 338 12.67 -6.79 22.73
C ILE A 338 12.07 -5.41 23.06
N TYR A 339 12.89 -4.36 23.04
CA TYR A 339 12.47 -3.04 23.55
C TYR A 339 11.55 -2.30 22.57
N SER A 340 11.88 -2.27 21.28
CA SER A 340 11.08 -1.52 20.30
C SER A 340 9.88 -2.31 19.79
N LYS A 341 10.00 -3.63 19.66
CA LYS A 341 8.95 -4.45 19.06
C LYS A 341 8.09 -5.14 20.12
N ALA A 342 8.66 -6.01 20.96
CA ALA A 342 7.86 -6.78 21.92
C ALA A 342 7.25 -5.89 23.01
N LEU A 343 8.04 -5.09 23.72
CA LEU A 343 7.51 -4.15 24.73
C LEU A 343 6.66 -3.06 24.08
N GLY A 344 7.07 -2.55 22.94
CA GLY A 344 6.28 -1.58 22.18
C GLY A 344 4.93 -2.12 21.70
N TRP A 345 4.76 -3.43 21.56
CA TRP A 345 3.45 -4.04 21.28
C TRP A 345 2.51 -3.99 22.48
N ILE A 346 3.04 -4.23 23.69
CA ILE A 346 2.24 -4.21 24.93
C ILE A 346 1.69 -2.81 25.21
N THR A 347 2.42 -1.75 24.82
CA THR A 347 2.06 -0.35 25.09
C THR A 347 1.20 0.28 23.99
N THR A 348 0.93 -0.43 22.89
CA THR A 348 0.11 0.05 21.78
C THR A 348 -1.25 -0.59 21.75
#